data_4aa21275b3afb6801d874ee85b9286b3
#
_entry.id   4aa21275b3afb6801d874ee85b9286b3
#
_cell.length_a   1.000
_cell.length_b   1.000
_cell.length_c   1.000
_cell.angle_alpha   90.00
_cell.angle_beta   90.00
_cell.angle_gamma   90.00
#
_symmetry.space_group_name_H-M   'P 1'
#
loop_
_entity.id
_entity.type
_entity.pdbx_description
1 polymer ?
#
loop_
_entity_poly.entity_id
_entity_poly.type
_entity_poly.pdbx_seq_one_letter_code
_entity_poly.pdbx_strand_id
1 'polypeptide(L)'
;MPRFDALSATCPARAILASVANKWTVLVLSVLTEDTTRFNELRRRVQGVTQKGLTQTLRELERLGLVSRRIYAEVPPRVEYSLTPLGHSLVKVLDNIKEWTESHAPEVVQAQQRFERARAAKAARS
;
A
#
# COMPACT_ATOMS: atom_id res chain seq x y z
N MET A 1 23.54 -18.82 -5.11
CA MET A 1 22.62 -17.66 -5.13
C MET A 1 22.83 -16.79 -3.92
N PRO A 2 23.07 -15.51 -4.11
CA PRO A 2 23.11 -14.61 -2.96
C PRO A 2 21.75 -14.63 -2.26
N ARG A 3 21.79 -14.70 -0.95
CA ARG A 3 20.58 -14.69 -0.13
C ARG A 3 20.18 -13.25 0.16
N PHE A 4 18.93 -12.91 -0.11
CA PHE A 4 18.41 -11.57 0.20
C PHE A 4 18.02 -11.50 1.68
N ASP A 5 18.41 -10.41 2.32
CA ASP A 5 18.14 -10.17 3.74
C ASP A 5 17.71 -8.71 3.94
N ALA A 6 16.44 -8.52 4.32
CA ALA A 6 15.88 -7.19 4.55
C ALA A 6 16.52 -6.46 5.74
N LEU A 7 17.18 -7.17 6.66
CA LEU A 7 17.90 -6.55 7.77
C LEU A 7 19.20 -5.89 7.32
N SER A 8 19.73 -6.28 6.16
CA SER A 8 20.92 -5.67 5.61
C SER A 8 20.58 -4.34 4.91
N ALA A 9 21.27 -3.27 5.31
CA ALA A 9 21.02 -1.93 4.76
C ALA A 9 21.32 -1.81 3.25
N THR A 10 22.18 -2.69 2.72
CA THR A 10 22.60 -2.66 1.32
C THR A 10 21.86 -3.68 0.44
N CYS A 11 21.03 -4.52 1.05
CA CYS A 11 20.29 -5.54 0.31
C CYS A 11 19.05 -4.93 -0.41
N PRO A 12 18.84 -5.25 -1.70
CA PRO A 12 17.64 -4.78 -2.42
C PRO A 12 16.33 -5.15 -1.74
N ALA A 13 16.27 -6.26 -0.98
CA ALA A 13 15.07 -6.67 -0.27
C ALA A 13 14.57 -5.59 0.70
N ARG A 14 15.47 -4.82 1.34
CA ARG A 14 15.09 -3.73 2.25
C ARG A 14 14.37 -2.60 1.50
N ALA A 15 14.89 -2.21 0.34
CA ALA A 15 14.27 -1.17 -0.47
C ALA A 15 12.90 -1.62 -1.01
N ILE A 16 12.80 -2.87 -1.44
CA ILE A 16 11.53 -3.46 -1.88
C ILE A 16 10.52 -3.45 -0.72
N LEU A 17 10.94 -3.87 0.47
CA LEU A 17 10.09 -3.85 1.66
C LEU A 17 9.56 -2.44 1.94
N ALA A 18 10.42 -1.43 1.86
CA ALA A 18 10.00 -0.04 2.07
C ALA A 18 8.93 0.41 1.05
N SER A 19 9.07 -0.02 -0.20
CA SER A 19 8.11 0.33 -1.25
C SER A 19 6.76 -0.38 -1.07
N VAL A 20 6.78 -1.66 -0.68
CA VAL A 20 5.54 -2.45 -0.57
C VAL A 20 4.84 -2.28 0.78
N ALA A 21 5.57 -1.97 1.84
CA ALA A 21 5.02 -1.73 3.17
C ALA A 21 4.55 -0.28 3.35
N ASN A 22 3.80 0.20 2.37
CA ASN A 22 3.27 1.56 2.32
C ASN A 22 1.74 1.47 2.22
N LYS A 23 1.03 2.30 2.98
CA LYS A 23 -0.44 2.22 3.00
C LYS A 23 -1.08 2.41 1.63
N TRP A 24 -0.54 3.31 0.80
CA TRP A 24 -1.10 3.55 -0.54
C TRP A 24 -0.89 2.34 -1.45
N THR A 25 0.24 1.66 -1.33
CA THR A 25 0.51 0.39 -2.03
C THR A 25 -0.51 -0.67 -1.66
N VAL A 26 -0.73 -0.87 -0.35
CA VAL A 26 -1.70 -1.86 0.14
C VAL A 26 -3.10 -1.56 -0.41
N LEU A 27 -3.54 -0.30 -0.32
CA LEU A 27 -4.88 0.10 -0.75
C LEU A 27 -5.07 0.02 -2.25
N VAL A 28 -4.08 0.45 -3.03
CA VAL A 28 -4.11 0.38 -4.50
C VAL A 28 -4.16 -1.07 -4.97
N LEU A 29 -3.30 -1.92 -4.44
CA LEU A 29 -3.27 -3.34 -4.81
C LEU A 29 -4.56 -4.04 -4.41
N SER A 30 -5.17 -3.66 -3.29
CA SER A 30 -6.46 -4.19 -2.85
C SER A 30 -7.56 -3.93 -3.88
N VAL A 31 -7.62 -2.72 -4.45
CA VAL A 31 -8.59 -2.38 -5.50
C VAL A 31 -8.31 -3.18 -6.78
N LEU A 32 -7.04 -3.28 -7.17
CA LEU A 32 -6.64 -3.99 -8.40
C LEU A 32 -6.87 -5.50 -8.32
N THR A 33 -7.01 -6.05 -7.12
CA THR A 33 -7.34 -7.46 -6.92
C THR A 33 -8.71 -7.80 -7.53
N GLU A 34 -9.63 -6.87 -7.48
CA GLU A 34 -11.01 -7.09 -7.96
C GLU A 34 -11.10 -7.06 -9.48
N ASP A 35 -10.40 -6.12 -10.14
CA ASP A 35 -10.46 -5.96 -11.58
C ASP A 35 -9.39 -4.99 -12.09
N THR A 36 -9.16 -5.02 -13.40
CA THR A 36 -8.44 -3.97 -14.13
C THR A 36 -9.15 -2.64 -13.89
N THR A 37 -8.41 -1.61 -13.51
CA THR A 37 -9.01 -0.36 -13.05
C THR A 37 -8.32 0.84 -13.70
N ARG A 38 -9.11 1.85 -14.03
CA ARG A 38 -8.62 3.12 -14.57
C ARG A 38 -8.12 4.02 -13.45
N PHE A 39 -7.25 4.95 -13.79
CA PHE A 39 -6.62 5.88 -12.85
C PHE A 39 -7.66 6.63 -11.99
N ASN A 40 -8.68 7.22 -12.62
CA ASN A 40 -9.68 8.00 -11.90
C ASN A 40 -10.53 7.14 -10.97
N GLU A 41 -10.79 5.90 -11.34
CA GLU A 41 -11.51 4.95 -10.50
C GLU A 41 -10.68 4.56 -9.28
N LEU A 42 -9.38 4.32 -9.46
CA LEU A 42 -8.45 4.09 -8.36
C LEU A 42 -8.45 5.26 -7.39
N ARG A 43 -8.35 6.47 -7.92
CA ARG A 43 -8.33 7.68 -7.11
C ARG A 43 -9.62 7.86 -6.31
N ARG A 44 -10.75 7.54 -6.92
CA ARG A 44 -12.06 7.63 -6.26
C ARG A 44 -12.18 6.60 -5.12
N ARG A 45 -11.73 5.37 -5.36
CA ARG A 45 -11.87 4.28 -4.39
C ARG A 45 -10.85 4.34 -3.26
N VAL A 46 -9.64 4.80 -3.54
CA VAL A 46 -8.59 4.99 -2.53
C VAL A 46 -8.71 6.39 -1.96
N GLN A 47 -9.61 6.54 -0.99
CA GLN A 47 -9.94 7.84 -0.43
C GLN A 47 -8.72 8.50 0.23
N GLY A 48 -8.56 9.78 -0.02
CA GLY A 48 -7.48 10.58 0.56
C GLY A 48 -6.19 10.62 -0.26
N VAL A 49 -6.05 9.76 -1.28
CA VAL A 49 -4.85 9.80 -2.12
C VAL A 49 -4.93 11.00 -3.09
N THR A 50 -3.83 11.74 -3.19
CA THR A 50 -3.71 12.83 -4.17
C THR A 50 -3.39 12.25 -5.54
N GLN A 51 -3.65 13.04 -6.60
CA GLN A 51 -3.26 12.65 -7.96
C GLN A 51 -1.76 12.38 -8.06
N LYS A 52 -0.95 13.25 -7.46
CA LYS A 52 0.50 13.09 -7.43
C LYS A 52 0.92 11.82 -6.68
N GLY A 53 0.33 11.59 -5.51
CA GLY A 53 0.62 10.42 -4.68
C GLY A 53 0.25 9.12 -5.38
N LEU A 54 -0.91 9.08 -6.02
CA LEU A 54 -1.35 7.90 -6.77
C LEU A 54 -0.44 7.63 -7.96
N THR A 55 -0.07 8.69 -8.71
CA THR A 55 0.86 8.59 -9.83
C THR A 55 2.20 7.99 -9.38
N GLN A 56 2.75 8.50 -8.28
CA GLN A 56 4.02 8.01 -7.73
C GLN A 56 3.92 6.55 -7.30
N THR A 57 2.84 6.18 -6.62
CA THR A 57 2.60 4.81 -6.18
C THR A 57 2.52 3.86 -7.37
N LEU A 58 1.74 4.20 -8.39
CA LEU A 58 1.57 3.37 -9.57
C LEU A 58 2.86 3.20 -10.36
N ARG A 59 3.65 4.27 -10.50
CA ARG A 59 4.97 4.21 -11.16
C ARG A 59 5.92 3.28 -10.43
N GLU A 60 5.94 3.35 -9.11
CA GLU A 60 6.78 2.48 -8.29
C GLU A 60 6.35 1.02 -8.42
N LEU A 61 5.06 0.74 -8.38
CA LEU A 61 4.52 -0.61 -8.53
C LEU A 61 4.80 -1.17 -9.93
N GLU A 62 4.72 -0.33 -10.96
CA GLU A 62 5.08 -0.70 -12.32
C GLU A 62 6.59 -0.98 -12.42
N ARG A 63 7.42 -0.15 -11.81
CA ARG A 63 8.89 -0.33 -11.77
C ARG A 63 9.28 -1.64 -11.10
N LEU A 64 8.57 -2.04 -10.06
CA LEU A 64 8.81 -3.29 -9.35
C LEU A 64 8.23 -4.52 -10.04
N GLY A 65 7.51 -4.34 -11.14
CA GLY A 65 6.91 -5.45 -11.88
C GLY A 65 5.64 -6.02 -11.24
N LEU A 66 5.00 -5.27 -10.33
CA LEU A 66 3.81 -5.71 -9.61
C LEU A 66 2.52 -5.32 -10.32
N VAL A 67 2.56 -4.26 -11.10
CA VAL A 67 1.44 -3.70 -11.84
C VAL A 67 1.83 -3.47 -13.28
N SER A 68 0.92 -3.75 -14.21
CA SER A 68 1.07 -3.40 -15.61
C SER A 68 0.13 -2.28 -15.99
N ARG A 69 0.59 -1.44 -16.91
CA ARG A 69 -0.18 -0.31 -17.42
C ARG A 69 -0.44 -0.53 -18.90
N ARG A 70 -1.69 -0.38 -19.30
CA ARG A 70 -2.09 -0.47 -20.70
C ARG A 70 -2.73 0.84 -21.15
N ILE A 71 -2.18 1.40 -22.23
CA ILE A 71 -2.70 2.64 -22.83
C ILE A 71 -3.49 2.27 -24.06
N TYR A 72 -4.73 2.78 -24.14
CA TYR A 72 -5.60 2.62 -25.30
C TYR A 72 -5.60 3.92 -26.09
N ALA A 73 -5.33 3.81 -27.41
CA ALA A 73 -5.32 4.94 -28.31
C ALA A 73 -6.75 5.38 -28.66
N GLU A 74 -7.37 6.06 -27.71
CA GLU A 74 -8.72 6.63 -27.81
C GLU A 74 -8.64 8.14 -27.61
N VAL A 75 -9.75 8.83 -27.81
CA VAL A 75 -9.86 10.27 -27.55
C VAL A 75 -11.04 10.47 -26.58
N PRO A 76 -10.78 10.82 -25.31
CA PRO A 76 -9.47 10.97 -24.65
C PRO A 76 -8.78 9.62 -24.44
N PRO A 77 -7.43 9.59 -24.30
CA PRO A 77 -6.72 8.33 -24.09
C PRO A 77 -7.15 7.67 -22.78
N ARG A 78 -7.27 6.34 -22.84
CA ARG A 78 -7.64 5.54 -21.67
C ARG A 78 -6.41 4.79 -21.17
N VAL A 79 -6.17 4.85 -19.87
CA VAL A 79 -5.10 4.11 -19.21
C VAL A 79 -5.70 3.18 -18.17
N GLU A 80 -5.37 1.91 -18.26
CA GLU A 80 -5.83 0.89 -17.33
C GLU A 80 -4.65 0.24 -16.62
N TYR A 81 -4.85 -0.09 -15.35
CA TYR A 81 -3.87 -0.75 -14.49
C TYR A 81 -4.38 -2.11 -14.07
N SER A 82 -3.50 -3.10 -14.06
CA SER A 82 -3.83 -4.45 -13.63
C SER A 82 -2.65 -5.09 -12.91
N LEU A 83 -2.95 -6.10 -12.07
CA LEU A 83 -1.91 -6.85 -11.37
C LEU A 83 -1.19 -7.77 -12.35
N THR A 84 0.14 -7.86 -12.18
CA THR A 84 0.93 -8.94 -12.80
C THR A 84 0.81 -10.20 -11.94
N PRO A 85 1.27 -11.37 -12.43
CA PRO A 85 1.36 -12.56 -11.58
C PRO A 85 2.16 -12.32 -10.30
N LEU A 86 3.25 -11.54 -10.39
CA LEU A 86 4.04 -11.17 -9.21
C LEU A 86 3.22 -10.30 -8.25
N GLY A 87 2.45 -9.35 -8.78
CA GLY A 87 1.53 -8.54 -7.98
C GLY A 87 0.49 -9.37 -7.26
N HIS A 88 -0.08 -10.37 -7.91
CA HIS A 88 -1.02 -11.30 -7.28
C HIS A 88 -0.39 -12.07 -6.11
N SER A 89 0.88 -12.43 -6.21
CA SER A 89 1.57 -13.13 -5.12
C SER A 89 1.72 -12.25 -3.88
N LEU A 90 1.93 -10.96 -4.08
CA LEU A 90 2.05 -9.99 -2.97
C LEU A 90 0.71 -9.67 -2.32
N VAL A 91 -0.35 -9.56 -3.11
CA VAL A 91 -1.69 -9.20 -2.61
C VAL A 91 -2.15 -10.11 -1.48
N LYS A 92 -1.89 -11.40 -1.56
CA LYS A 92 -2.27 -12.35 -0.52
C LYS A 92 -1.70 -12.00 0.85
N VAL A 93 -0.44 -11.56 0.87
CA VAL A 93 0.23 -11.13 2.11
C VAL A 93 -0.35 -9.81 2.62
N LEU A 94 -0.54 -8.85 1.71
CA LEU A 94 -1.04 -7.52 2.08
C LEU A 94 -2.50 -7.55 2.53
N ASP A 95 -3.32 -8.40 1.94
CA ASP A 95 -4.70 -8.59 2.37
C ASP A 95 -4.78 -9.10 3.81
N ASN A 96 -3.89 -9.99 4.20
CA ASN A 96 -3.81 -10.45 5.59
C ASN A 96 -3.49 -9.29 6.55
N ILE A 97 -2.58 -8.42 6.17
CA ILE A 97 -2.24 -7.22 6.96
C ILE A 97 -3.45 -6.29 7.06
N LYS A 98 -4.11 -6.04 5.93
CA LYS A 98 -5.30 -5.18 5.88
C LYS A 98 -6.41 -5.73 6.77
N GLU A 99 -6.71 -7.01 6.65
CA GLU A 99 -7.72 -7.69 7.48
C GLU A 99 -7.38 -7.63 8.96
N TRP A 100 -6.11 -7.82 9.30
CA TRP A 100 -5.66 -7.71 10.69
C TRP A 100 -5.95 -6.32 11.25
N THR A 101 -5.63 -5.26 10.49
CA THR A 101 -5.88 -3.88 10.93
C THR A 101 -7.37 -3.61 11.15
N GLU A 102 -8.20 -4.10 10.24
CA GLU A 102 -9.65 -3.91 10.30
C GLU A 102 -10.27 -4.67 11.48
N SER A 103 -9.83 -5.90 11.72
CA SER A 103 -10.39 -6.73 12.79
C SER A 103 -9.87 -6.36 14.19
N HIS A 104 -8.66 -5.81 14.30
CA HIS A 104 -8.03 -5.47 15.57
C HIS A 104 -8.02 -3.97 15.87
N ALA A 105 -8.58 -3.14 14.99
CA ALA A 105 -8.63 -1.70 15.18
C ALA A 105 -9.23 -1.30 16.55
N PRO A 106 -10.32 -1.91 17.03
CA PRO A 106 -10.85 -1.55 18.35
C PRO A 106 -9.85 -1.76 19.48
N GLU A 107 -9.12 -2.87 19.50
CA GLU A 107 -8.10 -3.15 20.51
C GLU A 107 -6.93 -2.19 20.43
N VAL A 108 -6.48 -1.88 19.21
CA VAL A 108 -5.38 -0.93 19.00
C VAL A 108 -5.78 0.47 19.46
N VAL A 109 -6.99 0.91 19.10
CA VAL A 109 -7.51 2.23 19.51
C VAL A 109 -7.59 2.31 21.04
N GLN A 110 -8.05 1.26 21.72
CA GLN A 110 -8.08 1.21 23.18
C GLN A 110 -6.68 1.31 23.78
N ALA A 111 -5.71 0.60 23.19
CA ALA A 111 -4.32 0.66 23.63
C ALA A 111 -3.74 2.08 23.47
N GLN A 112 -4.02 2.73 22.35
CA GLN A 112 -3.62 4.11 22.10
C GLN A 112 -4.19 5.06 23.15
N GLN A 113 -5.48 4.92 23.45
CA GLN A 113 -6.16 5.77 24.43
C GLN A 113 -5.59 5.58 25.83
N ARG A 114 -5.28 4.34 26.24
CA ARG A 114 -4.65 4.06 27.52
C ARG A 114 -3.27 4.70 27.62
N PHE A 115 -2.48 4.57 26.55
CA PHE A 115 -1.14 5.14 26.48
C PHE A 115 -1.19 6.67 26.59
N GLU A 116 -2.06 7.32 25.84
CA GLU A 116 -2.20 8.77 25.84
C GLU A 116 -2.68 9.31 27.18
N ARG A 117 -3.63 8.61 27.84
CA ARG A 117 -4.10 8.97 29.19
C ARG A 117 -2.99 8.84 30.23
N ALA A 118 -2.23 7.77 30.18
CA ALA A 118 -1.09 7.59 31.07
C ALA A 118 -0.03 8.66 30.86
N ARG A 119 0.23 9.02 29.62
CA ARG A 119 1.18 10.08 29.26
C ARG A 119 0.70 11.45 29.74
N ALA A 120 -0.58 11.76 29.56
CA ALA A 120 -1.18 13.01 30.02
C ALA A 120 -1.14 13.11 31.56
N ALA A 121 -1.46 12.02 32.26
CA ALA A 121 -1.39 11.97 33.71
C ALA A 121 0.03 12.19 34.24
N LYS A 122 1.03 11.60 33.57
CA LYS A 122 2.44 11.79 33.91
C LYS A 122 2.89 13.24 33.68
N ALA A 123 2.49 13.84 32.58
CA ALA A 123 2.80 15.24 32.27
C ALA A 123 2.17 16.19 33.29
N ALA A 124 0.93 15.92 33.76
CA ALA A 124 0.24 16.73 34.74
C ALA A 124 0.90 16.70 36.14
N ARG A 125 1.70 15.65 36.44
CA ARG A 125 2.41 15.52 37.72
C ARG A 125 3.78 16.20 37.71
N SER A 126 4.26 16.61 36.56
CA SER A 126 5.58 17.22 36.41
C SER A 126 5.59 18.68 36.82
#